data_9b538a274a5db62a9af3afe7eee95fd0
#
_entry.id   9b538a274a5db62a9af3afe7eee95fd0
#
_cell.length_a   1.000
_cell.length_b   1.000
_cell.length_c   1.000
_cell.angle_alpha   90.00
_cell.angle_beta   90.00
_cell.angle_gamma   90.00
#
_symmetry.space_group_name_H-M   'P 1'
#
loop_
_entity.id
_entity.type
_entity.pdbx_description
1 polymer ?
#
loop_
_entity_poly.entity_id
_entity_poly.type
_entity_poly.pdbx_seq_one_letter_code
_entity_poly.pdbx_strand_id
1 'polypeptide(L)'
;MKAVVLNGPNDFTAVEDYPKPQIGPRDMLLEMKRTAICGTDIRILEGKKTKDVRYGHIIGHEISGVICEVGAEVEGYSVGDRVAVENVIPDGTCAMCISGHDNVCLHRQAIGYEFDGGFAEYVFIPEVAIRGGNVVKLTDNISYGEGALIEPLSCCLRGQRNAGVKFNDVVVIVGAGPIGLMHTLLAKAAGARKVIVSELNE
;
A
#
# COMPACT_ATOMS: atom_id res chain seq x y z
N MET A 1 -15.22 -0.95 15.98
CA MET A 1 -14.72 -1.85 14.93
C MET A 1 -13.60 -2.73 15.45
N LYS A 2 -13.39 -3.90 14.84
CA LYS A 2 -12.21 -4.73 15.12
C LYS A 2 -10.97 -4.10 14.52
N ALA A 3 -9.87 -4.17 15.24
CA ALA A 3 -8.58 -3.66 14.79
C ALA A 3 -7.43 -4.39 15.49
N VAL A 4 -6.23 -4.29 14.91
CA VAL A 4 -4.98 -4.71 15.56
C VAL A 4 -4.13 -3.48 15.79
N VAL A 5 -3.95 -3.12 17.06
CA VAL A 5 -3.23 -1.92 17.49
C VAL A 5 -1.80 -2.25 17.84
N LEU A 6 -0.85 -1.52 17.32
CA LEU A 6 0.57 -1.59 17.68
C LEU A 6 0.81 -0.73 18.93
N ASN A 7 1.08 -1.34 20.09
CA ASN A 7 1.35 -0.61 21.32
C ASN A 7 2.85 -0.40 21.58
N GLY A 8 3.68 -1.24 20.97
CA GLY A 8 5.13 -1.19 21.13
C GLY A 8 5.83 -2.34 20.41
N PRO A 9 7.16 -2.44 20.51
CA PRO A 9 7.90 -3.56 19.98
C PRO A 9 7.41 -4.89 20.58
N ASN A 10 7.10 -5.85 19.71
CA ASN A 10 6.51 -7.16 20.06
C ASN A 10 5.18 -7.08 20.82
N ASP A 11 4.47 -5.97 20.70
CA ASP A 11 3.20 -5.74 21.37
C ASP A 11 2.13 -5.28 20.39
N PHE A 12 1.36 -6.24 19.87
CA PHE A 12 0.13 -6.05 19.13
C PHE A 12 -1.07 -6.51 19.96
N THR A 13 -2.10 -5.70 20.02
CA THR A 13 -3.37 -6.05 20.67
C THR A 13 -4.51 -6.08 19.65
N ALA A 14 -5.18 -7.22 19.54
CA ALA A 14 -6.45 -7.29 18.84
C ALA A 14 -7.56 -6.71 19.74
N VAL A 15 -8.30 -5.75 19.21
CA VAL A 15 -9.41 -5.07 19.90
C VAL A 15 -10.70 -5.21 19.09
N GLU A 16 -11.84 -5.28 19.78
CA GLU A 16 -13.17 -5.43 19.16
C GLU A 16 -13.91 -4.08 19.04
N ASP A 17 -13.52 -3.10 19.83
CA ASP A 17 -14.24 -1.85 20.08
C ASP A 17 -13.44 -0.59 19.73
N TYR A 18 -12.44 -0.70 18.84
CA TYR A 18 -11.74 0.48 18.33
C TYR A 18 -12.70 1.46 17.68
N PRO A 19 -12.57 2.78 17.89
CA PRO A 19 -13.46 3.75 17.29
C PRO A 19 -13.50 3.63 15.77
N LYS A 20 -14.70 3.53 15.18
CA LYS A 20 -14.84 3.60 13.73
C LYS A 20 -14.56 5.04 13.28
N PRO A 21 -13.70 5.26 12.26
CA PRO A 21 -13.41 6.60 11.75
C PRO A 21 -14.68 7.33 11.28
N GLN A 22 -14.74 8.63 11.55
CA GLN A 22 -15.74 9.54 10.99
C GLN A 22 -15.14 10.27 9.80
N ILE A 23 -15.91 10.45 8.74
CA ILE A 23 -15.48 11.15 7.54
C ILE A 23 -16.02 12.56 7.46
N GLY A 24 -15.26 13.47 6.88
CA GLY A 24 -15.68 14.80 6.48
C GLY A 24 -16.29 14.82 5.07
N PRO A 25 -16.70 16.01 4.60
CA PRO A 25 -17.36 16.15 3.29
C PRO A 25 -16.44 15.79 2.11
N ARG A 26 -15.14 15.72 2.28
CA ARG A 26 -14.15 15.47 1.24
C ARG A 26 -13.34 14.18 1.42
N ASP A 27 -13.74 13.36 2.39
CA ASP A 27 -13.06 12.11 2.75
C ASP A 27 -13.88 10.90 2.31
N MET A 28 -13.30 9.72 2.40
CA MET A 28 -13.99 8.45 2.19
C MET A 28 -13.70 7.49 3.34
N LEU A 29 -14.59 6.52 3.52
CA LEU A 29 -14.36 5.37 4.38
C LEU A 29 -14.33 4.10 3.54
N LEU A 30 -13.30 3.32 3.75
CA LEU A 30 -13.11 2.02 3.11
C LEU A 30 -13.44 0.90 4.08
N GLU A 31 -14.35 0.00 3.71
CA GLU A 31 -14.53 -1.30 4.35
C GLU A 31 -13.45 -2.24 3.82
N MET A 32 -12.60 -2.72 4.71
CA MET A 32 -11.48 -3.59 4.35
C MET A 32 -11.95 -4.98 3.91
N LYS A 33 -11.43 -5.44 2.81
CA LYS A 33 -11.66 -6.81 2.32
C LYS A 33 -10.40 -7.67 2.39
N ARG A 34 -9.24 -7.10 2.08
CA ARG A 34 -7.93 -7.76 2.19
C ARG A 34 -6.85 -6.73 2.53
N THR A 35 -5.91 -7.15 3.34
CA THR A 35 -4.64 -6.48 3.56
C THR A 35 -3.53 -7.53 3.54
N ALA A 36 -2.38 -7.18 3.01
CA ALA A 36 -1.21 -8.05 3.10
C ALA A 36 -0.28 -7.57 4.24
N ILE A 37 0.63 -8.44 4.64
CA ILE A 37 1.63 -8.15 5.67
C ILE A 37 2.97 -7.90 4.97
N CYS A 38 3.46 -6.68 5.04
CA CYS A 38 4.76 -6.30 4.51
C CYS A 38 5.90 -6.75 5.44
N GLY A 39 7.06 -7.01 4.88
CA GLY A 39 8.27 -7.21 5.69
C GLY A 39 8.61 -6.00 6.59
N THR A 40 8.11 -4.82 6.23
CA THR A 40 8.22 -3.61 7.06
C THR A 40 7.39 -3.73 8.34
N ASP A 41 6.19 -4.30 8.28
CA ASP A 41 5.33 -4.51 9.46
C ASP A 41 6.02 -5.44 10.47
N ILE A 42 6.67 -6.50 9.97
CA ILE A 42 7.46 -7.41 10.82
C ILE A 42 8.64 -6.67 11.48
N ARG A 43 9.35 -5.82 10.73
CA ARG A 43 10.46 -5.02 11.29
C ARG A 43 9.99 -3.98 12.30
N ILE A 44 8.80 -3.42 12.13
CA ILE A 44 8.17 -2.52 13.10
C ILE A 44 7.84 -3.32 14.37
N LEU A 45 7.21 -4.47 14.24
CA LEU A 45 6.89 -5.33 15.37
C LEU A 45 8.13 -5.71 16.16
N GLU A 46 9.20 -6.12 15.48
CA GLU A 46 10.48 -6.48 16.12
C GLU A 46 11.27 -5.28 16.69
N GLY A 47 10.75 -4.05 16.56
CA GLY A 47 11.45 -2.83 16.98
C GLY A 47 12.68 -2.47 16.14
N LYS A 48 12.89 -3.15 15.01
CA LYS A 48 14.01 -2.90 14.08
C LYS A 48 13.80 -1.70 13.17
N LYS A 49 12.56 -1.27 12.97
CA LYS A 49 12.20 -0.02 12.31
C LYS A 49 11.47 0.86 13.30
N THR A 50 12.05 2.02 13.61
CA THR A 50 11.52 2.96 14.60
C THR A 50 11.21 4.34 14.00
N LYS A 51 11.86 4.69 12.89
CA LYS A 51 11.63 5.97 12.21
C LYS A 51 10.22 6.03 11.64
N ASP A 52 9.50 7.12 11.94
CA ASP A 52 8.12 7.41 11.52
C ASP A 52 7.08 6.40 12.08
N VAL A 53 7.46 5.56 13.06
CA VAL A 53 6.56 4.62 13.72
C VAL A 53 5.90 5.31 14.92
N ARG A 54 4.57 5.15 15.02
CA ARG A 54 3.77 5.65 16.13
C ARG A 54 3.14 4.45 16.86
N TYR A 55 3.12 4.51 18.17
CA TYR A 55 2.44 3.50 19.01
C TYR A 55 1.04 3.97 19.39
N GLY A 56 0.18 3.05 19.71
CA GLY A 56 -1.26 3.30 19.87
C GLY A 56 -2.01 3.45 18.55
N HIS A 57 -1.40 3.02 17.44
CA HIS A 57 -1.89 3.12 16.07
C HIS A 57 -2.12 1.78 15.41
N ILE A 58 -2.97 1.78 14.38
CA ILE A 58 -3.17 0.65 13.47
C ILE A 58 -2.19 0.80 12.31
N ILE A 59 -1.37 -0.23 12.07
CA ILE A 59 -0.46 -0.29 10.92
C ILE A 59 -1.07 -1.13 9.77
N GLY A 60 -0.29 -1.45 8.75
CA GLY A 60 -0.74 -2.13 7.53
C GLY A 60 -1.00 -1.14 6.41
N HIS A 61 -0.37 -1.36 5.26
CA HIS A 61 -0.34 -0.38 4.17
C HIS A 61 -0.55 -1.02 2.78
N GLU A 62 -0.75 -2.31 2.70
CA GLU A 62 -1.08 -3.06 1.48
C GLU A 62 -2.58 -3.35 1.49
N ILE A 63 -3.40 -2.45 0.92
CA ILE A 63 -4.82 -2.28 1.24
C ILE A 63 -5.70 -2.46 0.01
N SER A 64 -6.76 -3.27 0.14
CA SER A 64 -7.88 -3.28 -0.79
C SER A 64 -9.22 -3.50 -0.10
N GLY A 65 -10.26 -2.89 -0.64
CA GLY A 65 -11.59 -2.96 -0.05
C GLY A 65 -12.69 -2.35 -0.91
N VAL A 66 -13.79 -2.05 -0.25
CA VAL A 66 -14.98 -1.43 -0.85
C VAL A 66 -15.22 -0.09 -0.18
N ILE A 67 -15.45 0.95 -0.96
CA ILE A 67 -15.86 2.24 -0.43
C ILE A 67 -17.26 2.08 0.20
N CYS A 68 -17.39 2.32 1.50
CA CYS A 68 -18.63 2.19 2.24
C CYS A 68 -19.26 3.53 2.62
N GLU A 69 -18.49 4.61 2.68
CA GLU A 69 -18.97 5.97 2.87
C GLU A 69 -18.19 6.95 1.99
N VAL A 70 -18.86 7.95 1.42
CA VAL A 70 -18.29 8.97 0.53
C VAL A 70 -18.77 10.33 1.00
N GLY A 71 -17.85 11.25 1.23
CA GLY A 71 -18.17 12.64 1.56
C GLY A 71 -18.88 13.37 0.41
N ALA A 72 -19.75 14.30 0.73
CA ALA A 72 -20.63 14.98 -0.22
C ALA A 72 -19.91 15.81 -1.31
N GLU A 73 -18.63 16.14 -1.06
CA GLU A 73 -17.78 16.92 -1.99
C GLU A 73 -16.76 16.04 -2.74
N VAL A 74 -16.81 14.71 -2.55
CA VAL A 74 -15.94 13.78 -3.27
C VAL A 74 -16.50 13.50 -4.65
N GLU A 75 -15.69 13.67 -5.67
CA GLU A 75 -16.03 13.37 -7.05
C GLU A 75 -15.31 12.11 -7.55
N GLY A 76 -15.90 11.41 -8.51
CA GLY A 76 -15.30 10.28 -9.19
C GLY A 76 -15.38 8.94 -8.45
N TYR A 77 -15.90 8.90 -7.22
CA TYR A 77 -16.08 7.69 -6.42
C TYR A 77 -17.51 7.54 -5.91
N SER A 78 -17.91 6.30 -5.66
CA SER A 78 -19.25 5.94 -5.16
C SER A 78 -19.16 4.82 -4.13
N VAL A 79 -20.13 4.78 -3.24
CA VAL A 79 -20.32 3.62 -2.36
C VAL A 79 -20.49 2.36 -3.20
N GLY A 80 -19.75 1.31 -2.86
CA GLY A 80 -19.69 0.06 -3.61
C GLY A 80 -18.50 -0.05 -4.56
N ASP A 81 -17.77 1.04 -4.85
CA ASP A 81 -16.55 0.96 -5.64
C ASP A 81 -15.50 0.06 -4.97
N ARG A 82 -14.96 -0.86 -5.73
CA ARG A 82 -13.87 -1.74 -5.34
C ARG A 82 -12.56 -1.02 -5.60
N VAL A 83 -11.69 -0.92 -4.58
CA VAL A 83 -10.47 -0.12 -4.70
C VAL A 83 -9.26 -0.79 -4.05
N ALA A 84 -8.07 -0.44 -4.56
CA ALA A 84 -6.80 -0.55 -3.87
C ALA A 84 -6.30 0.86 -3.51
N VAL A 85 -5.46 0.96 -2.49
CA VAL A 85 -4.96 2.25 -2.01
C VAL A 85 -3.44 2.24 -1.99
N GLU A 86 -2.84 3.21 -2.68
CA GLU A 86 -1.43 3.57 -2.52
C GLU A 86 -1.27 4.34 -1.21
N ASN A 87 -0.41 3.82 -0.33
CA ASN A 87 -0.30 4.33 1.03
C ASN A 87 0.48 5.65 1.14
N VAL A 88 1.43 5.92 0.24
CA VAL A 88 2.28 7.12 0.29
C VAL A 88 1.56 8.30 -0.36
N ILE A 89 1.26 9.31 0.45
CA ILE A 89 0.52 10.51 0.05
C ILE A 89 1.51 11.68 -0.06
N PRO A 90 1.87 12.11 -1.28
CA PRO A 90 2.76 13.25 -1.49
C PRO A 90 2.05 14.57 -1.22
N ASP A 91 2.80 15.63 -0.89
CA ASP A 91 2.27 17.00 -0.73
C ASP A 91 1.94 17.69 -2.06
N GLY A 92 2.46 17.18 -3.17
CA GLY A 92 2.27 17.72 -4.51
C GLY A 92 2.99 19.05 -4.78
N THR A 93 3.66 19.65 -3.78
CA THR A 93 4.17 21.03 -3.84
C THR A 93 5.68 21.14 -3.62
N CYS A 94 6.33 20.18 -2.99
CA CYS A 94 7.77 20.22 -2.76
C CYS A 94 8.56 20.02 -4.07
N ALA A 95 9.85 20.34 -4.04
CA ALA A 95 10.71 20.23 -5.23
C ALA A 95 10.72 18.82 -5.84
N MET A 96 10.61 17.76 -5.02
CA MET A 96 10.53 16.39 -5.49
C MET A 96 9.23 16.13 -6.24
N CYS A 97 8.08 16.54 -5.71
CA CYS A 97 6.78 16.39 -6.36
C CYS A 97 6.72 17.16 -7.68
N ILE A 98 7.16 18.43 -7.68
CA ILE A 98 7.17 19.27 -8.89
C ILE A 98 8.05 18.67 -9.99
N SER A 99 9.13 17.97 -9.63
CA SER A 99 10.01 17.29 -10.58
C SER A 99 9.56 15.89 -10.99
N GLY A 100 8.35 15.43 -10.54
CA GLY A 100 7.81 14.12 -10.87
C GLY A 100 8.40 12.96 -10.05
N HIS A 101 8.99 13.26 -8.89
CA HIS A 101 9.56 12.29 -7.94
C HIS A 101 8.76 12.27 -6.64
N ASP A 102 7.46 12.20 -6.73
CA ASP A 102 6.49 12.21 -5.63
C ASP A 102 6.71 11.11 -4.58
N ASN A 103 7.19 9.94 -5.02
CA ASN A 103 7.57 8.84 -4.13
C ASN A 103 8.67 9.17 -3.10
N VAL A 104 9.43 10.24 -3.34
CA VAL A 104 10.45 10.78 -2.40
C VAL A 104 10.08 12.18 -1.92
N CYS A 105 8.78 12.47 -1.85
CA CYS A 105 8.25 13.72 -1.30
C CYS A 105 8.84 14.01 0.08
N LEU A 106 9.23 15.27 0.30
CA LEU A 106 9.88 15.71 1.54
C LEU A 106 8.90 15.79 2.72
N HIS A 107 7.62 15.95 2.44
CA HIS A 107 6.54 16.14 3.41
C HIS A 107 5.43 15.09 3.27
N ARG A 108 5.79 13.88 2.78
CA ARG A 108 4.83 12.80 2.61
C ARG A 108 4.14 12.43 3.91
N GLN A 109 2.89 12.08 3.80
CA GLN A 109 2.14 11.34 4.81
C GLN A 109 1.87 9.92 4.30
N ALA A 110 1.47 9.01 5.18
CA ALA A 110 1.15 7.66 4.73
C ALA A 110 0.06 7.01 5.60
N ILE A 111 -0.77 6.20 4.95
CA ILE A 111 -1.71 5.30 5.62
C ILE A 111 -0.90 4.14 6.22
N GLY A 112 -1.19 3.78 7.47
CA GLY A 112 -0.40 2.86 8.27
C GLY A 112 0.75 3.52 9.04
N TYR A 113 0.89 4.86 8.96
CA TYR A 113 1.90 5.66 9.66
C TYR A 113 1.29 6.92 10.29
N GLU A 114 1.07 7.99 9.53
CA GLU A 114 0.41 9.21 10.02
C GLU A 114 -1.11 9.01 10.14
N PHE A 115 -1.70 8.19 9.31
CA PHE A 115 -3.10 7.74 9.39
C PHE A 115 -3.14 6.26 9.79
N ASP A 116 -4.21 5.85 10.46
CA ASP A 116 -4.45 4.43 10.76
C ASP A 116 -4.51 3.59 9.48
N GLY A 117 -3.95 2.39 9.57
CA GLY A 117 -3.75 1.49 8.44
C GLY A 117 -4.77 0.37 8.31
N GLY A 118 -4.43 -0.62 7.48
CA GLY A 118 -5.32 -1.67 6.99
C GLY A 118 -5.54 -2.85 7.93
N PHE A 119 -4.89 -2.92 9.11
CA PHE A 119 -5.17 -4.00 10.06
C PHE A 119 -6.40 -3.70 10.92
N ALA A 120 -7.48 -3.28 10.25
CA ALA A 120 -8.79 -2.95 10.84
C ALA A 120 -9.93 -3.31 9.88
N GLU A 121 -11.18 -3.23 10.37
CA GLU A 121 -12.35 -3.42 9.51
C GLU A 121 -12.60 -2.22 8.58
N TYR A 122 -12.20 -1.01 9.00
CA TYR A 122 -12.39 0.21 8.22
C TYR A 122 -11.13 1.05 8.22
N VAL A 123 -10.87 1.70 7.08
CA VAL A 123 -9.75 2.63 6.89
C VAL A 123 -10.28 3.99 6.41
N PHE A 124 -9.83 5.03 7.08
CA PHE A 124 -10.07 6.41 6.70
C PHE A 124 -9.20 6.80 5.51
N ILE A 125 -9.82 7.34 4.47
CA ILE A 125 -9.13 7.83 3.28
C ILE A 125 -9.29 9.36 3.23
N PRO A 126 -8.22 10.11 3.55
CA PRO A 126 -8.29 11.56 3.61
C PRO A 126 -8.38 12.20 2.20
N GLU A 127 -8.94 13.41 2.13
CA GLU A 127 -9.03 14.23 0.90
C GLU A 127 -7.71 14.26 0.12
N VAL A 128 -6.58 14.42 0.83
CA VAL A 128 -5.26 14.51 0.18
C VAL A 128 -4.90 13.25 -0.59
N ALA A 129 -5.28 12.07 -0.10
CA ALA A 129 -5.09 10.80 -0.80
C ALA A 129 -6.01 10.66 -2.02
N ILE A 130 -7.25 11.12 -1.90
CA ILE A 130 -8.23 11.09 -3.00
C ILE A 130 -7.76 12.00 -4.13
N ARG A 131 -7.43 13.23 -3.84
CA ARG A 131 -6.93 14.23 -4.80
C ARG A 131 -5.56 13.88 -5.38
N GLY A 132 -4.72 13.21 -4.60
CA GLY A 132 -3.40 12.74 -5.01
C GLY A 132 -3.45 11.54 -5.96
N GLY A 133 -4.64 10.94 -6.20
CA GLY A 133 -4.79 9.76 -7.05
C GLY A 133 -4.34 8.46 -6.38
N ASN A 134 -4.24 8.45 -5.06
CA ASN A 134 -3.81 7.29 -4.27
C ASN A 134 -4.86 6.16 -4.25
N VAL A 135 -6.09 6.42 -4.68
CA VAL A 135 -7.18 5.43 -4.69
C VAL A 135 -7.42 4.95 -6.10
N VAL A 136 -7.22 3.66 -6.35
CA VAL A 136 -7.32 3.05 -7.67
C VAL A 136 -8.51 2.10 -7.71
N LYS A 137 -9.46 2.33 -8.63
CA LYS A 137 -10.59 1.42 -8.83
C LYS A 137 -10.12 0.09 -9.41
N LEU A 138 -10.57 -1.01 -8.82
CA LEU A 138 -10.32 -2.37 -9.31
C LEU A 138 -11.35 -2.73 -10.36
N THR A 139 -10.90 -3.30 -11.46
CA THR A 139 -11.77 -3.92 -12.46
C THR A 139 -12.34 -5.24 -11.91
N ASP A 140 -13.43 -5.74 -12.49
CA ASP A 140 -14.14 -6.91 -11.97
C ASP A 140 -13.31 -8.20 -11.97
N ASN A 141 -12.32 -8.29 -12.85
CA ASN A 141 -11.42 -9.44 -12.96
C ASN A 141 -10.26 -9.43 -11.94
N ILE A 142 -10.10 -8.36 -11.16
CA ILE A 142 -9.08 -8.26 -10.10
C ILE A 142 -9.73 -8.62 -8.77
N SER A 143 -9.24 -9.63 -8.08
CA SER A 143 -9.67 -9.95 -6.72
C SER A 143 -9.15 -8.94 -5.70
N TYR A 144 -9.77 -8.87 -4.51
CA TYR A 144 -9.22 -8.02 -3.43
C TYR A 144 -7.84 -8.48 -2.95
N GLY A 145 -7.53 -9.78 -3.03
CA GLY A 145 -6.19 -10.28 -2.73
C GLY A 145 -5.14 -9.72 -3.67
N GLU A 146 -5.42 -9.73 -4.97
CA GLU A 146 -4.56 -9.10 -5.98
C GLU A 146 -4.52 -7.58 -5.81
N GLY A 147 -5.66 -6.96 -5.48
CA GLY A 147 -5.75 -5.53 -5.18
C GLY A 147 -4.83 -5.09 -4.04
N ALA A 148 -4.75 -5.88 -2.96
CA ALA A 148 -3.85 -5.58 -1.85
C ALA A 148 -2.36 -5.65 -2.24
N LEU A 149 -2.02 -6.45 -3.26
CA LEU A 149 -0.65 -6.59 -3.75
C LEU A 149 -0.26 -5.52 -4.79
N ILE A 150 -1.15 -4.62 -5.17
CA ILE A 150 -0.85 -3.56 -6.15
C ILE A 150 0.24 -2.61 -5.60
N GLU A 151 0.21 -2.30 -4.31
CA GLU A 151 1.22 -1.44 -3.68
C GLU A 151 2.63 -2.02 -3.84
N PRO A 152 2.97 -3.22 -3.31
CA PRO A 152 4.32 -3.77 -3.48
C PRO A 152 4.67 -4.09 -4.94
N LEU A 153 3.68 -4.45 -5.77
CA LEU A 153 3.89 -4.66 -7.21
C LEU A 153 4.32 -3.36 -7.91
N SER A 154 3.74 -2.21 -7.54
CA SER A 154 4.11 -0.90 -8.08
C SER A 154 5.56 -0.53 -7.76
N CYS A 155 6.02 -0.85 -6.54
CA CYS A 155 7.41 -0.70 -6.12
C CYS A 155 8.35 -1.56 -6.99
N CYS A 156 7.99 -2.81 -7.24
CA CYS A 156 8.75 -3.72 -8.11
C CYS A 156 8.79 -3.20 -9.55
N LEU A 157 7.67 -2.74 -10.08
CA LEU A 157 7.58 -2.18 -11.44
C LEU A 157 8.48 -0.95 -11.59
N ARG A 158 8.44 -0.04 -10.61
CA ARG A 158 9.34 1.13 -10.60
C ARG A 158 10.80 0.71 -10.54
N GLY A 159 11.15 -0.28 -9.73
CA GLY A 159 12.51 -0.84 -9.65
C GLY A 159 12.99 -1.36 -11.01
N GLN A 160 12.16 -2.14 -11.73
CA GLN A 160 12.51 -2.65 -13.06
C GLN A 160 12.62 -1.55 -14.10
N ARG A 161 11.75 -0.54 -14.07
CA ARG A 161 11.84 0.63 -14.96
C ARG A 161 13.16 1.39 -14.74
N ASN A 162 13.55 1.59 -13.48
CA ASN A 162 14.81 2.25 -13.14
C ASN A 162 16.04 1.42 -13.56
N ALA A 163 15.95 0.08 -13.45
CA ALA A 163 16.98 -0.83 -13.93
C ALA A 163 17.02 -0.95 -15.47
N GLY A 164 16.02 -0.41 -16.17
CA GLY A 164 15.94 -0.42 -17.61
C GLY A 164 15.64 -1.79 -18.23
N VAL A 165 14.92 -2.67 -17.50
CA VAL A 165 14.53 -4.00 -18.01
C VAL A 165 13.67 -3.87 -19.26
N LYS A 166 14.06 -4.61 -20.32
CA LYS A 166 13.49 -4.50 -21.67
C LYS A 166 13.16 -5.87 -22.26
N PHE A 167 12.41 -5.81 -23.35
CA PHE A 167 12.17 -6.98 -24.20
C PHE A 167 13.49 -7.65 -24.61
N ASN A 168 13.50 -9.00 -24.56
CA ASN A 168 14.64 -9.86 -24.91
C ASN A 168 15.84 -9.82 -23.94
N ASP A 169 15.75 -9.16 -22.80
CA ASP A 169 16.79 -9.17 -21.77
C ASP A 169 16.91 -10.54 -21.08
N VAL A 170 18.09 -10.77 -20.49
CA VAL A 170 18.29 -11.80 -19.47
C VAL A 170 18.30 -11.12 -18.11
N VAL A 171 17.30 -11.46 -17.29
CA VAL A 171 17.10 -10.84 -15.98
C VAL A 171 17.49 -11.83 -14.89
N VAL A 172 18.36 -11.40 -13.98
CA VAL A 172 18.73 -12.17 -12.78
C VAL A 172 18.06 -11.54 -11.56
N ILE A 173 17.36 -12.36 -10.78
CA ILE A 173 16.66 -11.97 -9.56
C ILE A 173 17.29 -12.74 -8.40
N VAL A 174 17.71 -12.04 -7.36
CA VAL A 174 18.27 -12.62 -6.14
C VAL A 174 17.19 -12.62 -5.05
N GLY A 175 16.77 -13.81 -4.64
CA GLY A 175 15.68 -14.05 -3.70
C GLY A 175 14.38 -14.45 -4.40
N ALA A 176 13.70 -15.49 -3.90
CA ALA A 176 12.40 -15.98 -4.38
C ALA A 176 11.26 -15.67 -3.40
N GLY A 177 11.43 -14.74 -2.49
CA GLY A 177 10.36 -14.23 -1.64
C GLY A 177 9.30 -13.44 -2.45
N PRO A 178 8.24 -12.90 -1.81
CA PRO A 178 7.14 -12.22 -2.50
C PRO A 178 7.61 -11.15 -3.50
N ILE A 179 8.57 -10.33 -3.13
CA ILE A 179 9.13 -9.28 -4.01
C ILE A 179 9.86 -9.91 -5.21
N GLY A 180 10.67 -10.95 -4.99
CA GLY A 180 11.35 -11.66 -6.08
C GLY A 180 10.38 -12.32 -7.07
N LEU A 181 9.29 -12.89 -6.56
CA LEU A 181 8.22 -13.45 -7.39
C LEU A 181 7.53 -12.37 -8.22
N MET A 182 7.22 -11.20 -7.63
CA MET A 182 6.66 -10.05 -8.37
C MET A 182 7.62 -9.55 -9.45
N HIS A 183 8.91 -9.43 -9.14
CA HIS A 183 9.91 -9.10 -10.16
C HIS A 183 9.97 -10.14 -11.28
N THR A 184 9.82 -11.43 -10.95
CA THR A 184 9.80 -12.51 -11.94
C THR A 184 8.61 -12.37 -12.90
N LEU A 185 7.41 -12.12 -12.36
CA LEU A 185 6.20 -11.90 -13.15
C LEU A 185 6.34 -10.66 -14.05
N LEU A 186 6.83 -9.55 -13.50
CA LEU A 186 7.03 -8.30 -14.24
C LEU A 186 8.07 -8.45 -15.35
N ALA A 187 9.20 -9.11 -15.09
CA ALA A 187 10.23 -9.34 -16.10
C ALA A 187 9.69 -10.20 -17.26
N LYS A 188 8.89 -11.23 -16.94
CA LYS A 188 8.20 -12.04 -17.97
C LYS A 188 7.21 -11.21 -18.77
N ALA A 189 6.39 -10.38 -18.10
CA ALA A 189 5.43 -9.48 -18.74
C ALA A 189 6.13 -8.43 -19.64
N ALA A 190 7.33 -7.96 -19.25
CA ALA A 190 8.17 -7.07 -20.07
C ALA A 190 8.81 -7.76 -21.28
N GLY A 191 8.63 -9.08 -21.43
CA GLY A 191 9.17 -9.86 -22.54
C GLY A 191 10.65 -10.23 -22.39
N ALA A 192 11.14 -10.38 -21.16
CA ALA A 192 12.48 -10.90 -20.92
C ALA A 192 12.66 -12.27 -21.56
N ARG A 193 13.76 -12.47 -22.30
CA ARG A 193 14.09 -13.74 -22.96
C ARG A 193 14.34 -14.86 -21.94
N LYS A 194 14.92 -14.51 -20.80
CA LYS A 194 15.23 -15.46 -19.73
C LYS A 194 15.15 -14.75 -18.38
N VAL A 195 14.52 -15.39 -17.41
CA VAL A 195 14.57 -14.97 -16.00
C VAL A 195 15.25 -16.07 -15.20
N ILE A 196 16.28 -15.71 -14.46
CA ILE A 196 17.06 -16.58 -13.57
C ILE A 196 16.81 -16.11 -12.17
N VAL A 197 16.32 -17.01 -11.31
CA VAL A 197 16.09 -16.71 -9.88
C VAL A 197 17.10 -17.50 -9.07
N SER A 198 17.80 -16.82 -8.14
CA SER A 198 18.69 -17.42 -7.17
C SER A 198 18.06 -17.35 -5.80
N GLU A 199 17.95 -18.46 -5.11
CA GLU A 199 17.39 -18.58 -3.76
C GLU A 199 18.30 -19.48 -2.91
N LEU A 200 18.42 -19.17 -1.62
CA LEU A 200 19.24 -19.92 -0.68
C LEU A 200 18.46 -21.03 0.03
N ASN A 201 17.14 -20.85 0.18
CA ASN A 201 16.25 -21.84 0.78
C ASN A 201 15.71 -22.78 -0.31
N GLU A 202 15.67 -24.09 0.00
CA GLU A 202 15.07 -25.12 -0.84
C GLU A 202 13.53 -25.08 -0.84
#